data_dac89c650059364e8ab37f60a1f1e0b0
#
_entry.id   dac89c650059364e8ab37f60a1f1e0b0
#
_cell.length_a   1.000
_cell.length_b   1.000
_cell.length_c   1.000
_cell.angle_alpha   90.00
_cell.angle_beta   90.00
_cell.angle_gamma   90.00
#
_symmetry.space_group_name_H-M   'P 1'
#
loop_
_entity.id
_entity.type
_entity.pdbx_description
1 polymer ?
#
loop_
_entity_poly.entity_id
_entity_poly.type
_entity_poly.pdbx_seq_one_letter_code
_entity_poly.pdbx_strand_id
1 'polypeptide(L)'
;MFTILGADGKEYGPVTAGKLHEWIAGGRANLQTKARRDGETEWKTLGDFPEFSQFGITTGAGAVPPVAAAPTVAPGGTVDAVQTPVTGTAKQIADDLIARSTPLDVFGCLGQSFELWKANFLPLVGVTLLVVLIQTVAGMIPFLGFIAGLFLNGVFYGGLYYYYLGKVRGEPREVGDAFAGFTRAFVPLMLATLLSTALIIAVMIPFFAPVFLFIAKAALSGHAGTPPQLSVLAVCSILLGLLPLIYLSISWVFTFVLIIDKGLGPWTAMEVSRRVVTRQWIRVFFVLLFGGILTMLGLVGLIIGIIFTMPLVFGAAICAYEHLCNPPAKTG
;
A
#
# COMPACT_ATOMS: atom_id res chain seq x y z
N MET A 1 22.25 -10.03 -40.32
CA MET A 1 21.02 -10.07 -39.54
C MET A 1 21.17 -11.08 -38.40
N PHE A 2 20.30 -11.04 -37.38
CA PHE A 2 20.39 -11.93 -36.23
C PHE A 2 19.04 -12.59 -35.99
N THR A 3 19.05 -13.82 -35.54
CA THR A 3 17.90 -14.53 -34.99
C THR A 3 18.15 -14.77 -33.50
N ILE A 4 17.20 -14.43 -32.63
CA ILE A 4 17.32 -14.61 -31.18
C ILE A 4 16.34 -15.69 -30.71
N LEU A 5 16.70 -16.35 -29.61
CA LEU A 5 15.84 -17.30 -28.92
C LEU A 5 15.17 -16.59 -27.74
N GLY A 6 13.84 -16.44 -27.81
CA GLY A 6 13.06 -15.85 -26.71
C GLY A 6 13.00 -16.71 -25.47
N ALA A 7 12.63 -16.13 -24.34
CA ALA A 7 12.43 -16.85 -23.08
C ALA A 7 11.30 -17.92 -23.17
N ASP A 8 10.44 -17.82 -24.17
CA ASP A 8 9.38 -18.77 -24.50
C ASP A 8 9.85 -19.93 -25.40
N GLY A 9 11.17 -19.99 -25.71
CA GLY A 9 11.78 -21.00 -26.57
C GLY A 9 11.52 -20.82 -28.08
N LYS A 10 10.91 -19.69 -28.50
CA LYS A 10 10.67 -19.41 -29.93
C LYS A 10 11.79 -18.59 -30.53
N GLU A 11 12.04 -18.83 -31.82
CA GLU A 11 13.00 -18.04 -32.60
C GLU A 11 12.34 -16.76 -33.14
N TYR A 12 13.01 -15.64 -32.91
CA TYR A 12 12.59 -14.31 -33.39
C TYR A 12 13.65 -13.74 -34.33
N GLY A 13 13.31 -13.56 -35.58
CA GLY A 13 14.22 -13.03 -36.59
C GLY A 13 13.79 -13.33 -38.04
N PRO A 14 14.53 -12.86 -39.02
CA PRO A 14 15.78 -12.11 -38.92
C PRO A 14 15.59 -10.63 -38.53
N VAL A 15 16.36 -10.14 -37.57
CA VAL A 15 16.33 -8.75 -37.09
C VAL A 15 17.70 -8.07 -37.27
N THR A 16 17.70 -6.76 -37.42
CA THR A 16 18.94 -5.99 -37.54
C THR A 16 19.59 -5.73 -36.17
N ALA A 17 20.90 -5.49 -36.12
CA ALA A 17 21.62 -5.13 -34.91
C ALA A 17 20.98 -3.91 -34.20
N GLY A 18 20.58 -2.89 -34.95
CA GLY A 18 19.91 -1.70 -34.43
C GLY A 18 18.59 -2.03 -33.71
N LYS A 19 17.79 -2.97 -34.25
CA LYS A 19 16.56 -3.43 -33.61
C LYS A 19 16.81 -4.23 -32.34
N LEU A 20 17.91 -5.00 -32.30
CA LEU A 20 18.34 -5.70 -31.08
C LEU A 20 18.83 -4.72 -30.02
N HIS A 21 19.50 -3.63 -30.40
CA HIS A 21 19.85 -2.54 -29.48
C HIS A 21 18.60 -1.93 -28.81
N GLU A 22 17.53 -1.68 -29.59
CA GLU A 22 16.26 -1.21 -29.06
C GLU A 22 15.65 -2.24 -28.10
N TRP A 23 15.75 -3.53 -28.40
CA TRP A 23 15.21 -4.59 -27.54
C TRP A 23 16.02 -4.75 -26.26
N ILE A 24 17.35 -4.58 -26.30
CA ILE A 24 18.19 -4.57 -25.11
C ILE A 24 17.89 -3.35 -24.25
N ALA A 25 17.81 -2.16 -24.87
CA ALA A 25 17.46 -0.93 -24.17
C ALA A 25 16.04 -0.96 -23.58
N GLY A 26 15.09 -1.63 -24.27
CA GLY A 26 13.71 -1.84 -23.81
C GLY A 26 13.52 -3.04 -22.88
N GLY A 27 14.58 -3.70 -22.42
CA GLY A 27 14.51 -4.84 -21.50
C GLY A 27 13.86 -6.12 -22.06
N ARG A 28 13.63 -6.18 -23.38
CA ARG A 28 13.04 -7.32 -24.07
C ARG A 28 14.07 -8.42 -24.41
N ALA A 29 15.34 -8.06 -24.45
CA ALA A 29 16.48 -8.95 -24.59
C ALA A 29 17.58 -8.50 -23.64
N ASN A 30 18.47 -9.39 -23.25
CA ASN A 30 19.66 -9.10 -22.45
C ASN A 30 20.90 -9.71 -23.10
N LEU A 31 22.09 -9.35 -22.61
CA LEU A 31 23.35 -9.85 -23.17
C LEU A 31 23.52 -11.37 -23.05
N GLN A 32 22.74 -12.04 -22.22
CA GLN A 32 22.73 -13.50 -22.08
C GLN A 32 21.72 -14.19 -23.02
N THR A 33 20.88 -13.41 -23.73
CA THR A 33 19.94 -13.94 -24.71
C THR A 33 20.72 -14.61 -25.84
N LYS A 34 20.36 -15.86 -26.16
CA LYS A 34 20.99 -16.60 -27.24
C LYS A 34 20.61 -15.99 -28.58
N ALA A 35 21.62 -15.73 -29.40
CA ALA A 35 21.48 -15.18 -30.73
C ALA A 35 22.33 -15.93 -31.73
N ARG A 36 21.91 -15.94 -32.96
CA ARG A 36 22.65 -16.53 -34.10
C ARG A 36 22.66 -15.51 -35.21
N ARG A 37 23.85 -15.32 -35.80
CA ARG A 37 23.96 -14.45 -37.02
C ARG A 37 23.46 -15.25 -38.23
N ASP A 38 22.86 -14.54 -39.16
CA ASP A 38 22.38 -15.12 -40.42
C ASP A 38 23.55 -15.72 -41.19
N GLY A 39 23.48 -17.04 -41.48
CA GLY A 39 24.55 -17.80 -42.08
C GLY A 39 25.46 -18.57 -41.10
N GLU A 40 25.35 -18.38 -39.77
CA GLU A 40 26.04 -19.19 -38.76
C GLU A 40 25.07 -20.25 -38.21
N THR A 41 25.63 -21.42 -37.83
CA THR A 41 24.84 -22.52 -37.26
C THR A 41 24.95 -22.56 -35.73
N GLU A 42 25.87 -21.81 -35.14
CA GLU A 42 26.19 -21.85 -33.72
C GLU A 42 25.41 -20.72 -32.98
N TRP A 43 24.76 -21.09 -31.86
CA TRP A 43 24.11 -20.17 -30.98
C TRP A 43 25.11 -19.57 -29.97
N LYS A 44 25.28 -18.26 -29.96
CA LYS A 44 26.15 -17.52 -29.03
C LYS A 44 25.29 -16.57 -28.20
N THR A 45 25.80 -16.03 -27.09
CA THR A 45 25.11 -14.99 -26.36
C THR A 45 25.26 -13.62 -27.05
N LEU A 46 24.28 -12.73 -26.92
CA LEU A 46 24.38 -11.40 -27.51
C LEU A 46 25.63 -10.64 -27.04
N GLY A 47 26.09 -10.91 -25.81
CA GLY A 47 27.32 -10.32 -25.28
C GLY A 47 28.61 -10.77 -25.96
N ASP A 48 28.61 -11.93 -26.67
CA ASP A 48 29.77 -12.46 -27.38
C ASP A 48 29.98 -11.78 -28.76
N PHE A 49 28.99 -10.98 -29.22
CA PHE A 49 29.09 -10.26 -30.46
C PHE A 49 29.67 -8.87 -30.22
N PRO A 50 30.72 -8.46 -30.98
CA PRO A 50 31.39 -7.16 -30.79
C PRO A 50 30.47 -5.97 -30.96
N GLU A 51 29.38 -6.11 -31.73
CA GLU A 51 28.37 -5.07 -31.93
C GLU A 51 27.60 -4.71 -30.64
N PHE A 52 27.58 -5.61 -29.66
CA PHE A 52 26.87 -5.43 -28.39
C PHE A 52 27.82 -5.30 -27.18
N SER A 53 29.15 -5.35 -27.40
CA SER A 53 30.17 -5.29 -26.33
C SER A 53 30.13 -4.01 -25.49
N GLN A 54 29.66 -2.90 -26.06
CA GLN A 54 29.52 -1.62 -25.34
C GLN A 54 28.38 -1.62 -24.29
N PHE A 55 27.52 -2.63 -24.28
CA PHE A 55 26.53 -2.82 -23.21
C PHE A 55 27.05 -3.73 -22.07
N GLY A 56 28.22 -4.33 -22.24
CA GLY A 56 28.86 -5.25 -21.28
C GLY A 56 29.75 -4.60 -20.21
N ILE A 57 29.94 -3.27 -20.21
CA ILE A 57 30.88 -2.57 -19.30
C ILE A 57 30.29 -2.26 -17.91
N THR A 58 29.14 -2.81 -17.54
CA THR A 58 28.52 -2.56 -16.20
C THR A 58 28.58 -3.74 -15.23
N THR A 59 29.46 -4.73 -15.45
CA THR A 59 29.69 -5.80 -14.44
C THR A 59 31.17 -6.09 -14.28
N GLY A 60 31.84 -5.34 -13.41
CA GLY A 60 33.21 -5.67 -12.98
C GLY A 60 33.87 -4.55 -12.20
N ALA A 61 33.82 -4.68 -10.87
CA ALA A 61 34.64 -4.06 -9.84
C ALA A 61 35.77 -3.11 -10.26
N GLY A 62 35.78 -1.89 -9.71
CA GLY A 62 37.00 -1.15 -9.44
C GLY A 62 36.99 0.34 -9.83
N ALA A 63 37.03 1.18 -8.79
CA ALA A 63 37.55 2.54 -8.73
C ALA A 63 36.72 3.70 -9.31
N VAL A 64 36.33 4.55 -8.40
CA VAL A 64 35.87 5.95 -8.47
C VAL A 64 37.05 6.87 -8.81
N PRO A 65 36.98 8.11 -9.31
CA PRO A 65 36.04 9.15 -8.95
C PRO A 65 35.69 10.20 -10.07
N PRO A 66 35.29 11.42 -9.70
CA PRO A 66 34.01 12.03 -9.94
C PRO A 66 34.06 13.17 -10.96
N VAL A 67 32.94 13.58 -11.49
CA VAL A 67 32.62 15.01 -11.73
C VAL A 67 31.13 15.20 -11.99
N ALA A 68 30.58 16.15 -11.30
CA ALA A 68 29.23 16.65 -11.37
C ALA A 68 28.85 17.21 -12.74
N ALA A 69 27.64 16.88 -13.20
CA ALA A 69 26.92 17.69 -14.15
C ALA A 69 25.42 17.62 -13.84
N ALA A 70 24.79 18.78 -13.91
CA ALA A 70 23.43 19.09 -13.53
C ALA A 70 22.35 18.25 -14.26
N PRO A 71 21.16 18.13 -13.68
CA PRO A 71 20.09 17.29 -14.23
C PRO A 71 19.39 17.99 -15.38
N THR A 72 19.44 17.38 -16.57
CA THR A 72 18.54 17.73 -17.67
C THR A 72 17.28 16.89 -17.52
N VAL A 73 16.18 17.55 -17.26
CA VAL A 73 14.83 16.96 -17.22
C VAL A 73 14.42 16.57 -18.64
N ALA A 74 14.18 15.29 -18.89
CA ALA A 74 13.48 14.82 -20.09
C ALA A 74 12.16 14.15 -19.69
N PRO A 75 11.03 14.43 -20.37
CA PRO A 75 9.73 13.96 -20.01
C PRO A 75 9.44 12.55 -20.54
N GLY A 76 8.87 11.70 -19.69
CA GLY A 76 8.12 10.52 -20.12
C GLY A 76 8.92 9.21 -20.17
N GLY A 77 9.08 8.59 -19.03
CA GLY A 77 9.41 7.17 -18.93
C GLY A 77 8.76 6.62 -17.65
N THR A 78 7.74 5.81 -17.82
CA THR A 78 7.17 5.00 -16.74
C THR A 78 8.23 4.00 -16.31
N VAL A 79 9.08 4.39 -15.38
CA VAL A 79 9.95 3.46 -14.69
C VAL A 79 9.10 2.90 -13.56
N ASP A 80 8.54 1.70 -13.76
CA ASP A 80 8.25 0.83 -12.65
C ASP A 80 9.58 0.65 -11.91
N ALA A 81 9.80 1.49 -10.90
CA ALA A 81 10.89 1.30 -9.98
C ALA A 81 10.66 -0.09 -9.36
N VAL A 82 11.39 -1.09 -9.84
CA VAL A 82 11.53 -2.38 -9.18
C VAL A 82 12.07 -2.04 -7.80
N GLN A 83 11.14 -1.91 -6.85
CA GLN A 83 11.49 -1.69 -5.46
C GLN A 83 12.29 -2.91 -5.05
N THR A 84 13.60 -2.72 -4.83
CA THR A 84 14.44 -3.74 -4.23
C THR A 84 13.73 -4.18 -2.95
N PRO A 85 13.41 -5.47 -2.78
CA PRO A 85 12.72 -5.93 -1.59
C PRO A 85 13.54 -5.50 -0.38
N VAL A 86 12.90 -4.75 0.53
CA VAL A 86 13.55 -4.28 1.75
C VAL A 86 13.85 -5.52 2.59
N THR A 87 15.11 -5.95 2.54
CA THR A 87 15.59 -7.12 3.27
C THR A 87 16.05 -6.71 4.66
N GLY A 88 15.52 -7.35 5.69
CA GLY A 88 15.84 -7.06 7.07
C GLY A 88 14.77 -7.57 8.03
N THR A 89 15.09 -7.63 9.31
CA THR A 89 14.09 -7.90 10.34
C THR A 89 13.14 -6.70 10.46
N ALA A 90 11.89 -6.93 10.87
CA ALA A 90 10.89 -5.86 11.08
C ALA A 90 11.44 -4.74 11.99
N LYS A 91 12.28 -5.11 12.97
CA LYS A 91 12.93 -4.16 13.87
C LYS A 91 13.92 -3.26 13.12
N GLN A 92 14.81 -3.83 12.33
CA GLN A 92 15.81 -3.08 11.55
C GLN A 92 15.16 -2.12 10.56
N ILE A 93 14.14 -2.59 9.85
CA ILE A 93 13.37 -1.77 8.90
C ILE A 93 12.70 -0.61 9.64
N ALA A 94 12.06 -0.88 10.79
CA ALA A 94 11.41 0.16 11.57
C ALA A 94 12.40 1.18 12.14
N ASP A 95 13.53 0.71 12.69
CA ASP A 95 14.56 1.59 13.27
C ASP A 95 15.17 2.51 12.20
N ASP A 96 15.37 2.00 10.99
CA ASP A 96 15.83 2.76 9.82
C ASP A 96 14.83 3.85 9.41
N LEU A 97 13.55 3.52 9.35
CA LEU A 97 12.48 4.46 9.04
C LEU A 97 12.35 5.54 10.13
N ILE A 98 12.42 5.13 11.40
CA ILE A 98 12.36 6.03 12.55
C ILE A 98 13.56 7.00 12.56
N ALA A 99 14.77 6.52 12.24
CA ALA A 99 15.96 7.34 12.18
C ALA A 99 15.88 8.46 11.12
N ARG A 100 15.19 8.19 10.02
CA ARG A 100 14.98 9.14 8.93
C ARG A 100 13.74 10.01 9.14
N SER A 101 12.76 9.56 9.92
CA SER A 101 11.48 10.24 10.10
C SER A 101 11.66 11.62 10.73
N THR A 102 10.92 12.60 10.24
CA THR A 102 10.78 13.93 10.83
C THR A 102 9.53 14.01 11.70
N PRO A 103 9.44 14.98 12.60
CA PRO A 103 8.20 15.21 13.35
C PRO A 103 7.04 15.48 12.40
N LEU A 104 5.95 14.67 12.50
CA LEU A 104 4.78 14.80 11.67
C LEU A 104 4.07 16.13 11.91
N ASP A 105 3.88 16.92 10.85
CA ASP A 105 3.05 18.13 10.89
C ASP A 105 1.59 17.75 10.57
N VAL A 106 0.74 17.77 11.60
CA VAL A 106 -0.68 17.37 11.51
C VAL A 106 -1.44 18.26 10.54
N PHE A 107 -1.28 19.59 10.69
CA PHE A 107 -2.00 20.54 9.83
C PHE A 107 -1.43 20.60 8.42
N GLY A 108 -0.12 20.43 8.28
CA GLY A 108 0.53 20.30 6.98
C GLY A 108 0.01 19.08 6.19
N CYS A 109 -0.14 17.92 6.84
CA CYS A 109 -0.71 16.74 6.21
C CYS A 109 -2.18 16.93 5.78
N LEU A 110 -2.99 17.58 6.62
CA LEU A 110 -4.37 17.88 6.28
C LEU A 110 -4.46 18.89 5.12
N GLY A 111 -3.61 19.92 5.13
CA GLY A 111 -3.51 20.89 4.05
C GLY A 111 -3.09 20.24 2.74
N GLN A 112 -2.05 19.41 2.74
CA GLN A 112 -1.61 18.66 1.56
C GLN A 112 -2.72 17.72 1.04
N SER A 113 -3.42 17.02 1.93
CA SER A 113 -4.57 16.19 1.54
C SER A 113 -5.67 17.01 0.87
N PHE A 114 -5.95 18.21 1.37
CA PHE A 114 -6.96 19.12 0.80
C PHE A 114 -6.52 19.66 -0.56
N GLU A 115 -5.25 20.05 -0.72
CA GLU A 115 -4.72 20.48 -2.02
C GLU A 115 -4.74 19.33 -3.04
N LEU A 116 -4.35 18.12 -2.64
CA LEU A 116 -4.43 16.92 -3.46
C LEU A 116 -5.88 16.65 -3.91
N TRP A 117 -6.83 16.78 -2.97
CA TRP A 117 -8.25 16.61 -3.23
C TRP A 117 -8.77 17.67 -4.22
N LYS A 118 -8.42 18.93 -4.07
CA LYS A 118 -8.79 20.00 -5.03
C LYS A 118 -8.20 19.75 -6.42
N ALA A 119 -6.94 19.39 -6.48
CA ALA A 119 -6.23 19.17 -7.75
C ALA A 119 -6.74 17.93 -8.51
N ASN A 120 -7.23 16.90 -7.79
CA ASN A 120 -7.65 15.63 -8.36
C ASN A 120 -9.07 15.25 -7.90
N PHE A 121 -9.97 16.22 -7.77
CA PHE A 121 -11.28 16.02 -7.18
C PHE A 121 -12.06 14.85 -7.81
N LEU A 122 -12.32 14.94 -9.11
CA LEU A 122 -13.15 13.96 -9.82
C LEU A 122 -12.54 12.53 -9.80
N PRO A 123 -11.25 12.32 -10.11
CA PRO A 123 -10.67 10.99 -10.05
C PRO A 123 -10.58 10.41 -8.63
N LEU A 124 -10.26 11.21 -7.61
CA LEU A 124 -10.20 10.71 -6.22
C LEU A 124 -11.58 10.33 -5.69
N VAL A 125 -12.58 11.18 -5.90
CA VAL A 125 -13.96 10.89 -5.51
C VAL A 125 -14.49 9.69 -6.29
N GLY A 126 -14.30 9.65 -7.60
CA GLY A 126 -14.79 8.57 -8.46
C GLY A 126 -14.21 7.21 -8.09
N VAL A 127 -12.89 7.12 -7.88
CA VAL A 127 -12.22 5.88 -7.48
C VAL A 127 -12.64 5.44 -6.08
N THR A 128 -12.69 6.37 -5.12
CA THR A 128 -13.11 6.04 -3.76
C THR A 128 -14.56 5.57 -3.73
N LEU A 129 -15.45 6.27 -4.43
CA LEU A 129 -16.85 5.88 -4.56
C LEU A 129 -17.01 4.49 -5.19
N LEU A 130 -16.26 4.22 -6.27
CA LEU A 130 -16.30 2.92 -6.95
C LEU A 130 -15.92 1.79 -6.01
N VAL A 131 -14.81 1.91 -5.28
CA VAL A 131 -14.34 0.89 -4.33
C VAL A 131 -15.35 0.72 -3.18
N VAL A 132 -15.85 1.81 -2.60
CA VAL A 132 -16.83 1.77 -1.51
C VAL A 132 -18.15 1.16 -1.98
N LEU A 133 -18.61 1.50 -3.19
CA LEU A 133 -19.83 0.94 -3.76
C LEU A 133 -19.71 -0.57 -3.95
N ILE A 134 -18.60 -1.05 -4.52
CA ILE A 134 -18.35 -2.49 -4.68
C ILE A 134 -18.37 -3.20 -3.31
N GLN A 135 -17.69 -2.64 -2.31
CA GLN A 135 -17.67 -3.20 -0.96
C GLN A 135 -19.07 -3.20 -0.30
N THR A 136 -19.82 -2.13 -0.49
CA THR A 136 -21.19 -2.01 0.05
C THR A 136 -22.13 -3.03 -0.60
N VAL A 137 -22.10 -3.15 -1.92
CA VAL A 137 -22.92 -4.14 -2.66
C VAL A 137 -22.53 -5.56 -2.26
N ALA A 138 -21.23 -5.86 -2.18
CA ALA A 138 -20.77 -7.18 -1.70
C ALA A 138 -21.24 -7.46 -0.26
N GLY A 139 -21.22 -6.43 0.60
CA GLY A 139 -21.66 -6.53 2.00
C GLY A 139 -23.16 -6.76 2.17
N MET A 140 -24.00 -6.42 1.19
CA MET A 140 -25.44 -6.64 1.23
C MET A 140 -25.84 -8.11 1.09
N ILE A 141 -24.95 -8.96 0.58
CA ILE A 141 -25.21 -10.39 0.42
C ILE A 141 -24.89 -11.10 1.74
N PRO A 142 -25.87 -11.69 2.45
CA PRO A 142 -25.63 -12.42 3.70
C PRO A 142 -24.58 -13.51 3.51
N PHE A 143 -23.77 -13.77 4.53
CA PHE A 143 -22.63 -14.69 4.54
C PHE A 143 -21.52 -14.34 3.55
N LEU A 144 -21.83 -14.10 2.27
CA LEU A 144 -20.84 -13.72 1.24
C LEU A 144 -20.20 -12.36 1.59
N GLY A 145 -21.00 -11.40 2.02
CA GLY A 145 -20.50 -10.07 2.44
C GLY A 145 -19.56 -10.16 3.63
N PHE A 146 -19.87 -11.01 4.63
CA PHE A 146 -18.98 -11.25 5.75
C PHE A 146 -17.65 -11.90 5.31
N ILE A 147 -17.73 -12.94 4.48
CA ILE A 147 -16.54 -13.62 3.93
C ILE A 147 -15.73 -12.64 3.06
N ALA A 148 -16.41 -11.95 2.15
CA ALA A 148 -15.74 -10.97 1.28
C ALA A 148 -15.08 -9.85 2.10
N GLY A 149 -15.74 -9.31 3.12
CA GLY A 149 -15.16 -8.33 4.03
C GLY A 149 -13.93 -8.86 4.77
N LEU A 150 -13.98 -10.08 5.27
CA LEU A 150 -12.88 -10.69 5.99
C LEU A 150 -11.64 -10.95 5.12
N PHE A 151 -11.83 -11.35 3.86
CA PHE A 151 -10.73 -11.72 2.97
C PHE A 151 -10.28 -10.59 2.04
N LEU A 152 -11.21 -9.78 1.55
CA LEU A 152 -10.93 -8.81 0.47
C LEU A 152 -10.78 -7.37 0.94
N ASN A 153 -11.19 -7.06 2.17
CA ASN A 153 -11.15 -5.67 2.67
C ASN A 153 -9.74 -5.05 2.55
N GLY A 154 -8.71 -5.76 3.05
CA GLY A 154 -7.33 -5.29 2.92
C GLY A 154 -6.82 -5.23 1.49
N VAL A 155 -7.34 -6.09 0.60
CA VAL A 155 -6.96 -6.07 -0.83
C VAL A 155 -7.51 -4.82 -1.50
N PHE A 156 -8.77 -4.44 -1.22
CA PHE A 156 -9.37 -3.20 -1.72
C PHE A 156 -8.67 -1.96 -1.15
N TYR A 157 -8.43 -1.92 0.16
CA TYR A 157 -7.70 -0.80 0.77
C TYR A 157 -6.26 -0.71 0.28
N GLY A 158 -5.57 -1.84 0.09
CA GLY A 158 -4.22 -1.85 -0.47
C GLY A 158 -4.17 -1.26 -1.88
N GLY A 159 -5.11 -1.63 -2.76
CA GLY A 159 -5.24 -1.04 -4.08
C GLY A 159 -5.56 0.45 -4.04
N LEU A 160 -6.52 0.84 -3.19
CA LEU A 160 -6.89 2.24 -3.02
C LEU A 160 -5.70 3.08 -2.51
N TYR A 161 -4.95 2.61 -1.53
CA TYR A 161 -3.74 3.28 -1.04
C TYR A 161 -2.66 3.38 -2.12
N TYR A 162 -2.49 2.37 -2.96
CA TYR A 162 -1.57 2.42 -4.10
C TYR A 162 -1.94 3.54 -5.08
N TYR A 163 -3.22 3.69 -5.37
CA TYR A 163 -3.72 4.78 -6.21
C TYR A 163 -3.44 6.16 -5.61
N TYR A 164 -3.78 6.35 -4.32
CA TYR A 164 -3.53 7.61 -3.61
C TYR A 164 -2.04 7.93 -3.50
N LEU A 165 -1.22 6.92 -3.24
CA LEU A 165 0.23 7.06 -3.13
C LEU A 165 0.83 7.61 -4.44
N GLY A 166 0.42 7.06 -5.57
CA GLY A 166 0.83 7.56 -6.88
C GLY A 166 0.40 9.01 -7.10
N LYS A 167 -0.83 9.38 -6.71
CA LYS A 167 -1.29 10.78 -6.82
C LYS A 167 -0.50 11.74 -5.93
N VAL A 168 -0.14 11.34 -4.72
CA VAL A 168 0.72 12.14 -3.81
C VAL A 168 2.13 12.31 -4.41
N ARG A 169 2.66 11.27 -5.06
CA ARG A 169 3.98 11.29 -5.72
C ARG A 169 3.97 11.98 -7.09
N GLY A 170 2.81 12.43 -7.57
CA GLY A 170 2.68 13.04 -8.89
C GLY A 170 2.77 12.05 -10.06
N GLU A 171 2.64 10.75 -9.77
CA GLU A 171 2.67 9.71 -10.79
C GLU A 171 1.32 9.63 -11.54
N PRO A 172 1.33 9.40 -12.87
CA PRO A 172 0.10 9.13 -13.59
C PRO A 172 -0.51 7.81 -13.11
N ARG A 173 -1.76 7.86 -12.67
CA ARG A 173 -2.50 6.68 -12.19
C ARG A 173 -3.86 6.60 -12.87
N GLU A 174 -4.20 5.39 -13.30
CA GLU A 174 -5.50 5.08 -13.90
C GLU A 174 -6.45 4.50 -12.84
N VAL A 175 -7.75 4.50 -13.13
CA VAL A 175 -8.77 3.93 -12.24
C VAL A 175 -8.50 2.45 -11.92
N GLY A 176 -7.93 1.71 -12.88
CA GLY A 176 -7.53 0.31 -12.70
C GLY A 176 -6.50 0.10 -11.59
N ASP A 177 -5.64 1.09 -11.33
CA ASP A 177 -4.62 1.02 -10.26
C ASP A 177 -5.23 0.92 -8.85
N ALA A 178 -6.47 1.35 -8.66
CA ALA A 178 -7.18 1.17 -7.41
C ALA A 178 -7.45 -0.32 -7.07
N PHE A 179 -7.32 -1.18 -8.06
CA PHE A 179 -7.43 -2.65 -7.90
C PHE A 179 -6.07 -3.35 -7.91
N ALA A 180 -4.96 -2.60 -7.83
CA ALA A 180 -3.61 -3.14 -7.80
C ALA A 180 -3.37 -4.13 -6.63
N GLY A 181 -4.16 -4.05 -5.56
CA GLY A 181 -4.13 -5.02 -4.47
C GLY A 181 -4.40 -6.46 -4.94
N PHE A 182 -5.25 -6.64 -5.96
CA PHE A 182 -5.57 -7.97 -6.52
C PHE A 182 -4.43 -8.54 -7.37
N THR A 183 -3.67 -7.70 -8.04
CA THR A 183 -2.64 -8.13 -8.99
C THR A 183 -1.24 -8.15 -8.38
N ARG A 184 -0.94 -7.21 -7.48
CA ARG A 184 0.43 -7.01 -6.94
C ARG A 184 0.68 -7.72 -5.60
N ALA A 185 -0.31 -7.74 -4.71
CA ALA A 185 -0.10 -8.19 -3.34
C ALA A 185 -1.34 -8.87 -2.72
N PHE A 186 -2.10 -9.65 -3.49
CA PHE A 186 -3.34 -10.27 -3.04
C PHE A 186 -3.17 -11.07 -1.75
N VAL A 187 -2.28 -12.07 -1.77
CA VAL A 187 -2.08 -12.96 -0.62
C VAL A 187 -1.54 -12.23 0.62
N PRO A 188 -0.50 -11.39 0.53
CA PRO A 188 -0.03 -10.63 1.68
C PRO A 188 -1.09 -9.70 2.29
N LEU A 189 -1.89 -9.00 1.48
CA LEU A 189 -2.94 -8.10 1.95
C LEU A 189 -4.09 -8.88 2.61
N MET A 190 -4.51 -9.99 2.01
CA MET A 190 -5.51 -10.88 2.58
C MET A 190 -5.05 -11.44 3.94
N LEU A 191 -3.82 -11.97 4.01
CA LEU A 191 -3.27 -12.50 5.26
C LEU A 191 -3.12 -11.40 6.33
N ALA A 192 -2.74 -10.19 5.96
CA ALA A 192 -2.67 -9.07 6.89
C ALA A 192 -4.05 -8.73 7.47
N THR A 193 -5.11 -8.77 6.64
CA THR A 193 -6.49 -8.55 7.10
C THR A 193 -6.91 -9.63 8.09
N LEU A 194 -6.70 -10.90 7.75
CA LEU A 194 -7.03 -12.03 8.63
C LEU A 194 -6.27 -11.96 9.95
N LEU A 195 -4.97 -11.68 9.88
CA LEU A 195 -4.10 -11.62 11.05
C LEU A 195 -4.48 -10.45 11.96
N SER A 196 -4.67 -9.26 11.41
CA SER A 196 -5.07 -8.09 12.19
C SER A 196 -6.45 -8.29 12.84
N THR A 197 -7.41 -8.86 12.09
CA THR A 197 -8.74 -9.17 12.61
C THR A 197 -8.68 -10.20 13.74
N ALA A 198 -7.92 -11.29 13.56
CA ALA A 198 -7.74 -12.31 14.58
C ALA A 198 -7.10 -11.75 15.86
N LEU A 199 -6.09 -10.90 15.73
CA LEU A 199 -5.44 -10.26 16.87
C LEU A 199 -6.36 -9.27 17.58
N ILE A 200 -7.15 -8.46 16.85
CA ILE A 200 -8.13 -7.55 17.43
C ILE A 200 -9.18 -8.36 18.21
N ILE A 201 -9.71 -9.43 17.61
CA ILE A 201 -10.68 -10.31 18.28
C ILE A 201 -10.07 -10.88 19.58
N ALA A 202 -8.85 -11.43 19.50
CA ALA A 202 -8.18 -12.01 20.67
C ALA A 202 -8.01 -10.99 21.81
N VAL A 203 -7.63 -9.76 21.49
CA VAL A 203 -7.49 -8.67 22.48
C VAL A 203 -8.86 -8.23 23.01
N MET A 204 -9.93 -8.30 22.22
CA MET A 204 -11.28 -7.88 22.62
C MET A 204 -12.02 -8.91 23.49
N ILE A 205 -11.66 -10.20 23.44
CA ILE A 205 -12.32 -11.28 24.23
C ILE A 205 -12.51 -10.87 25.70
N PRO A 206 -11.48 -10.45 26.48
CA PRO A 206 -11.65 -10.15 27.91
C PRO A 206 -12.61 -8.99 28.17
N PHE A 207 -12.76 -8.05 27.25
CA PHE A 207 -13.65 -6.91 27.39
C PHE A 207 -15.10 -7.24 27.02
N PHE A 208 -15.32 -8.17 26.11
CA PHE A 208 -16.66 -8.61 25.75
C PHE A 208 -17.19 -9.75 26.65
N ALA A 209 -16.32 -10.48 27.36
CA ALA A 209 -16.72 -11.57 28.25
C ALA A 209 -17.74 -11.14 29.32
N PRO A 210 -17.59 -10.00 30.04
CA PRO A 210 -18.58 -9.56 31.02
C PRO A 210 -19.93 -9.22 30.39
N VAL A 211 -19.93 -8.66 29.19
CA VAL A 211 -21.15 -8.34 28.42
C VAL A 211 -21.86 -9.61 28.00
N PHE A 212 -21.14 -10.59 27.49
CA PHE A 212 -21.69 -11.88 27.09
C PHE A 212 -22.27 -12.64 28.29
N LEU A 213 -21.55 -12.70 29.41
CA LEU A 213 -22.04 -13.31 30.66
C LEU A 213 -23.29 -12.62 31.18
N PHE A 214 -23.38 -11.30 31.08
CA PHE A 214 -24.55 -10.53 31.44
C PHE A 214 -25.77 -10.90 30.58
N ILE A 215 -25.59 -10.92 29.23
CA ILE A 215 -26.66 -11.31 28.30
C ILE A 215 -27.09 -12.75 28.51
N ALA A 216 -26.14 -13.67 28.67
CA ALA A 216 -26.43 -15.08 28.95
C ALA A 216 -27.24 -15.25 30.26
N LYS A 217 -26.85 -14.57 31.33
CA LYS A 217 -27.56 -14.58 32.60
C LYS A 217 -28.98 -14.00 32.48
N ALA A 218 -29.16 -12.90 31.74
CA ALA A 218 -30.47 -12.31 31.48
C ALA A 218 -31.39 -13.27 30.70
N ALA A 219 -30.83 -13.95 29.67
CA ALA A 219 -31.58 -14.94 28.90
C ALA A 219 -32.02 -16.15 29.71
N LEU A 220 -31.16 -16.63 30.63
CA LEU A 220 -31.45 -17.78 31.49
C LEU A 220 -32.44 -17.46 32.64
N SER A 221 -32.54 -16.19 33.06
CA SER A 221 -33.42 -15.77 34.14
C SER A 221 -34.90 -15.64 33.77
N GLY A 222 -35.29 -15.95 32.53
CA GLY A 222 -36.70 -15.96 32.10
C GLY A 222 -37.35 -14.58 31.98
N HIS A 223 -36.61 -13.49 32.17
CA HIS A 223 -37.10 -12.12 32.05
C HIS A 223 -37.09 -11.64 30.58
N ALA A 224 -37.59 -12.44 29.67
CA ALA A 224 -37.55 -12.19 28.21
C ALA A 224 -38.43 -11.00 27.75
N GLY A 225 -39.04 -10.26 28.64
CA GLY A 225 -39.92 -9.13 28.31
C GLY A 225 -39.42 -7.73 28.73
N THR A 226 -38.37 -7.65 29.53
CA THR A 226 -37.77 -6.38 29.94
C THR A 226 -36.41 -6.20 29.23
N PRO A 227 -36.16 -5.05 28.59
CA PRO A 227 -34.83 -4.83 28.04
C PRO A 227 -33.80 -4.93 29.17
N PRO A 228 -32.76 -5.76 29.03
CA PRO A 228 -31.75 -5.94 30.05
C PRO A 228 -31.07 -4.60 30.30
N GLN A 229 -31.24 -4.05 31.52
CA GLN A 229 -30.48 -2.86 31.91
C GLN A 229 -29.00 -3.27 31.92
N LEU A 230 -28.19 -2.66 31.03
CA LEU A 230 -26.76 -2.94 31.02
C LEU A 230 -26.17 -2.66 32.40
N SER A 231 -25.52 -3.65 32.98
CA SER A 231 -24.85 -3.47 34.27
C SER A 231 -23.72 -2.47 34.12
N VAL A 232 -23.44 -1.68 35.16
CA VAL A 232 -22.31 -0.72 35.17
C VAL A 232 -21.02 -1.41 34.74
N LEU A 233 -20.82 -2.66 35.18
CA LEU A 233 -19.65 -3.47 34.80
C LEU A 233 -19.57 -3.71 33.29
N ALA A 234 -20.68 -4.02 32.61
CA ALA A 234 -20.72 -4.23 31.18
C ALA A 234 -20.42 -2.92 30.43
N VAL A 235 -20.96 -1.79 30.87
CA VAL A 235 -20.66 -0.48 30.29
C VAL A 235 -19.17 -0.12 30.47
N CYS A 236 -18.65 -0.27 31.68
CA CYS A 236 -17.23 -0.01 31.96
C CYS A 236 -16.30 -0.91 31.13
N SER A 237 -16.66 -2.20 30.95
CA SER A 237 -15.83 -3.10 30.12
C SER A 237 -15.83 -2.73 28.65
N ILE A 238 -16.96 -2.28 28.09
CA ILE A 238 -17.03 -1.76 26.71
C ILE A 238 -16.14 -0.51 26.57
N LEU A 239 -16.29 0.45 27.49
CA LEU A 239 -15.49 1.69 27.45
C LEU A 239 -14.00 1.41 27.58
N LEU A 240 -13.62 0.50 28.47
CA LEU A 240 -12.22 0.10 28.65
C LEU A 240 -11.67 -0.63 27.40
N GLY A 241 -12.51 -1.43 26.73
CA GLY A 241 -12.15 -2.12 25.48
C GLY A 241 -11.92 -1.19 24.30
N LEU A 242 -12.50 0.01 24.31
CA LEU A 242 -12.23 1.00 23.26
C LEU A 242 -10.77 1.47 23.23
N LEU A 243 -10.08 1.51 24.37
CA LEU A 243 -8.69 1.97 24.45
C LEU A 243 -7.73 1.08 23.64
N PRO A 244 -7.64 -0.25 23.85
CA PRO A 244 -6.80 -1.11 23.05
C PRO A 244 -7.26 -1.18 21.59
N LEU A 245 -8.56 -1.09 21.32
CA LEU A 245 -9.08 -1.06 19.95
C LEU A 245 -8.57 0.16 19.18
N ILE A 246 -8.70 1.35 19.76
CA ILE A 246 -8.20 2.61 19.16
C ILE A 246 -6.68 2.54 18.98
N TYR A 247 -5.96 2.07 20.01
CA TYR A 247 -4.51 1.95 19.95
C TYR A 247 -4.05 1.04 18.79
N LEU A 248 -4.62 -0.15 18.67
CA LEU A 248 -4.27 -1.11 17.63
C LEU A 248 -4.64 -0.61 16.24
N SER A 249 -5.85 -0.06 16.07
CA SER A 249 -6.34 0.45 14.78
C SER A 249 -5.41 1.54 14.23
N ILE A 250 -4.99 2.47 15.08
CA ILE A 250 -4.06 3.53 14.69
C ILE A 250 -2.65 2.97 14.44
N SER A 251 -2.18 2.07 15.30
CA SER A 251 -0.83 1.49 15.20
C SER A 251 -0.64 0.69 13.90
N TRP A 252 -1.70 0.11 13.36
CA TRP A 252 -1.65 -0.70 12.13
C TRP A 252 -2.15 0.03 10.87
N VAL A 253 -2.38 1.35 10.95
CA VAL A 253 -2.94 2.13 9.83
C VAL A 253 -2.10 2.04 8.55
N PHE A 254 -0.78 1.94 8.66
CA PHE A 254 0.13 1.85 7.51
C PHE A 254 0.41 0.43 7.03
N THR A 255 -0.19 -0.60 7.64
CA THR A 255 0.09 -2.01 7.28
C THR A 255 -0.13 -2.27 5.80
N PHE A 256 -1.29 -1.91 5.26
CA PHE A 256 -1.63 -2.19 3.86
C PHE A 256 -0.77 -1.37 2.89
N VAL A 257 -0.45 -0.12 3.25
CA VAL A 257 0.44 0.73 2.45
C VAL A 257 1.85 0.14 2.40
N LEU A 258 2.39 -0.31 3.55
CA LEU A 258 3.72 -0.94 3.62
C LEU A 258 3.81 -2.23 2.81
N ILE A 259 2.73 -3.00 2.74
CA ILE A 259 2.67 -4.21 1.92
C ILE A 259 2.71 -3.84 0.43
N ILE A 260 1.87 -2.90 -0.01
CA ILE A 260 1.74 -2.58 -1.43
C ILE A 260 2.89 -1.72 -1.95
N ASP A 261 3.46 -0.84 -1.11
CA ASP A 261 4.54 0.08 -1.45
C ASP A 261 5.93 -0.57 -1.30
N LYS A 262 6.19 -1.27 -0.20
CA LYS A 262 7.52 -1.83 0.11
C LYS A 262 7.61 -3.35 -0.06
N GLY A 263 6.53 -4.02 -0.45
CA GLY A 263 6.52 -5.47 -0.65
C GLY A 263 6.75 -6.27 0.64
N LEU A 264 6.44 -5.71 1.81
CA LEU A 264 6.67 -6.36 3.09
C LEU A 264 5.65 -7.50 3.32
N GLY A 265 6.11 -8.55 4.00
CA GLY A 265 5.21 -9.61 4.46
C GLY A 265 4.20 -9.11 5.50
N PRO A 266 3.05 -9.81 5.70
CA PRO A 266 1.94 -9.35 6.55
C PRO A 266 2.37 -8.99 7.97
N TRP A 267 3.05 -9.91 8.65
CA TRP A 267 3.53 -9.70 10.03
C TRP A 267 4.57 -8.59 10.12
N THR A 268 5.53 -8.58 9.18
CA THR A 268 6.58 -7.55 9.13
C THR A 268 5.97 -6.17 8.94
N ALA A 269 5.01 -6.01 8.03
CA ALA A 269 4.32 -4.75 7.77
C ALA A 269 3.55 -4.26 9.00
N MET A 270 2.83 -5.15 9.71
CA MET A 270 2.12 -4.82 10.96
C MET A 270 3.07 -4.35 12.04
N GLU A 271 4.18 -5.06 12.25
CA GLU A 271 5.16 -4.72 13.28
C GLU A 271 5.93 -3.43 12.95
N VAL A 272 6.30 -3.22 11.69
CA VAL A 272 6.91 -1.97 11.20
C VAL A 272 5.93 -0.80 11.41
N SER A 273 4.69 -0.94 10.95
CA SER A 273 3.64 0.07 11.16
C SER A 273 3.51 0.42 12.64
N ARG A 274 3.34 -0.58 13.49
CA ARG A 274 3.22 -0.38 14.94
C ARG A 274 4.39 0.39 15.53
N ARG A 275 5.63 0.01 15.20
CA ARG A 275 6.85 0.66 15.72
C ARG A 275 6.98 2.10 15.26
N VAL A 276 6.78 2.36 13.98
CA VAL A 276 6.87 3.70 13.38
C VAL A 276 5.78 4.61 13.96
N VAL A 277 4.53 4.14 13.97
CA VAL A 277 3.41 4.93 14.49
C VAL A 277 3.53 5.19 15.98
N THR A 278 3.94 4.21 16.80
CA THR A 278 4.04 4.37 18.26
C THR A 278 4.98 5.52 18.65
N ARG A 279 5.99 5.84 17.86
CA ARG A 279 6.90 6.98 18.13
C ARG A 279 6.20 8.33 18.04
N GLN A 280 5.19 8.45 17.19
CA GLN A 280 4.43 9.68 16.96
C GLN A 280 2.91 9.43 17.03
N TRP A 281 2.49 8.48 17.89
CA TRP A 281 1.13 7.96 17.94
C TRP A 281 0.09 9.07 18.08
N ILE A 282 0.30 10.02 18.98
CA ILE A 282 -0.62 11.16 19.21
C ILE A 282 -0.78 11.99 17.94
N ARG A 283 0.29 12.23 17.19
CA ARG A 283 0.22 13.03 15.96
C ARG A 283 -0.54 12.30 14.86
N VAL A 284 -0.27 11.00 14.66
CA VAL A 284 -1.02 10.16 13.73
C VAL A 284 -2.49 10.07 14.13
N PHE A 285 -2.76 9.91 15.43
CA PHE A 285 -4.12 9.95 15.95
C PHE A 285 -4.85 11.25 15.56
N PHE A 286 -4.23 12.42 15.76
CA PHE A 286 -4.85 13.69 15.39
C PHE A 286 -5.03 13.87 13.89
N VAL A 287 -4.11 13.40 13.05
CA VAL A 287 -4.31 13.41 11.58
C VAL A 287 -5.57 12.62 11.20
N LEU A 288 -5.71 11.41 11.75
CA LEU A 288 -6.87 10.55 11.47
C LEU A 288 -8.17 11.11 12.10
N LEU A 289 -8.07 11.66 13.31
CA LEU A 289 -9.21 12.28 14.01
C LEU A 289 -9.77 13.48 13.24
N PHE A 290 -8.90 14.43 12.87
CA PHE A 290 -9.33 15.61 12.11
C PHE A 290 -9.79 15.24 10.71
N GLY A 291 -9.13 14.29 10.04
CA GLY A 291 -9.59 13.73 8.77
C GLY A 291 -10.99 13.10 8.91
N GLY A 292 -11.21 12.34 9.99
CA GLY A 292 -12.51 11.74 10.32
C GLY A 292 -13.59 12.79 10.62
N ILE A 293 -13.25 13.85 11.38
CA ILE A 293 -14.17 14.98 11.65
C ILE A 293 -14.55 15.67 10.35
N LEU A 294 -13.59 15.93 9.46
CA LEU A 294 -13.87 16.52 8.15
C LEU A 294 -14.82 15.63 7.32
N THR A 295 -14.65 14.32 7.41
CA THR A 295 -15.57 13.37 6.76
C THR A 295 -16.95 13.40 7.40
N MET A 296 -17.04 13.49 8.74
CA MET A 296 -18.32 13.60 9.45
C MET A 296 -19.03 14.92 9.14
N LEU A 297 -18.31 16.02 8.92
CA LEU A 297 -18.90 17.28 8.45
C LEU A 297 -19.58 17.10 7.09
N GLY A 298 -19.11 16.20 6.25
CA GLY A 298 -19.80 15.80 5.02
C GLY A 298 -21.21 15.25 5.25
N LEU A 299 -21.49 14.69 6.44
CA LEU A 299 -22.82 14.20 6.80
C LEU A 299 -23.87 15.34 6.88
N VAL A 300 -23.44 16.55 7.17
CA VAL A 300 -24.31 17.75 7.16
C VAL A 300 -24.89 18.01 5.75
N GLY A 301 -24.13 17.64 4.71
CA GLY A 301 -24.57 17.66 3.31
C GLY A 301 -25.37 16.41 2.89
N LEU A 302 -26.04 15.74 3.85
CA LEU A 302 -26.66 14.42 3.67
C LEU A 302 -25.59 13.33 3.37
N ILE A 303 -26.00 12.09 3.11
CA ILE A 303 -25.11 10.96 2.79
C ILE A 303 -24.16 11.29 1.62
N ILE A 304 -24.58 12.14 0.70
CA ILE A 304 -23.80 12.57 -0.46
C ILE A 304 -22.51 13.28 -0.04
N GLY A 305 -22.54 14.11 1.00
CA GLY A 305 -21.37 14.85 1.48
C GLY A 305 -20.23 13.95 1.96
N ILE A 306 -20.53 12.79 2.58
CA ILE A 306 -19.51 11.83 3.03
C ILE A 306 -18.70 11.32 1.83
N ILE A 307 -19.34 11.05 0.70
CA ILE A 307 -18.68 10.53 -0.51
C ILE A 307 -17.61 11.52 -0.99
N PHE A 308 -17.89 12.82 -0.90
CA PHE A 308 -16.94 13.85 -1.31
C PHE A 308 -15.80 14.09 -0.30
N THR A 309 -16.04 13.84 0.98
CA THR A 309 -15.07 14.11 2.04
C THR A 309 -14.22 12.87 2.40
N MET A 310 -14.70 11.66 2.09
CA MET A 310 -13.97 10.41 2.34
C MET A 310 -12.53 10.39 1.75
N PRO A 311 -12.31 10.89 0.53
CA PRO A 311 -10.97 11.00 -0.04
C PRO A 311 -9.97 11.76 0.83
N LEU A 312 -10.42 12.71 1.64
CA LEU A 312 -9.55 13.51 2.51
C LEU A 312 -8.88 12.67 3.60
N VAL A 313 -9.59 11.68 4.18
CA VAL A 313 -8.99 10.79 5.19
C VAL A 313 -7.91 9.92 4.57
N PHE A 314 -8.19 9.34 3.39
CA PHE A 314 -7.19 8.53 2.68
C PHE A 314 -5.98 9.38 2.28
N GLY A 315 -6.19 10.56 1.75
CA GLY A 315 -5.12 11.51 1.43
C GLY A 315 -4.28 11.88 2.66
N ALA A 316 -4.92 12.20 3.78
CA ALA A 316 -4.24 12.53 5.02
C ALA A 316 -3.42 11.34 5.58
N ALA A 317 -3.96 10.12 5.53
CA ALA A 317 -3.25 8.92 5.93
C ALA A 317 -2.01 8.65 5.05
N ILE A 318 -2.14 8.83 3.74
CA ILE A 318 -1.01 8.66 2.80
C ILE A 318 0.03 9.77 2.96
N CYS A 319 -0.39 11.03 3.16
CA CYS A 319 0.57 12.11 3.47
C CYS A 319 1.35 11.82 4.77
N ALA A 320 0.66 11.33 5.81
CA ALA A 320 1.33 10.94 7.05
C ALA A 320 2.29 9.75 6.83
N TYR A 321 1.91 8.78 5.99
CA TYR A 321 2.78 7.67 5.59
C TYR A 321 4.05 8.15 4.88
N GLU A 322 3.92 9.04 3.89
CA GLU A 322 5.08 9.60 3.17
C GLU A 322 6.03 10.34 4.12
N HIS A 323 5.50 11.17 5.02
CA HIS A 323 6.32 11.87 6.02
C HIS A 323 7.07 10.93 6.97
N LEU A 324 6.46 9.80 7.36
CA LEU A 324 7.03 8.89 8.35
C LEU A 324 7.90 7.80 7.72
N CYS A 325 7.54 7.32 6.53
CA CYS A 325 8.17 6.16 5.90
C CYS A 325 9.05 6.51 4.69
N ASN A 326 8.86 7.69 4.07
CA ASN A 326 9.62 8.16 2.91
C ASN A 326 9.97 9.66 3.03
N PRO A 327 10.59 10.11 4.14
CA PRO A 327 10.93 11.51 4.28
C PRO A 327 11.85 11.94 3.13
N PRO A 328 11.67 13.17 2.59
CA PRO A 328 12.57 13.71 1.58
C PRO A 328 14.01 13.67 2.10
N ALA A 329 14.97 13.38 1.22
CA ALA A 329 16.38 13.40 1.56
C ALA A 329 16.70 14.76 2.18
N LYS A 330 17.33 14.78 3.35
CA LYS A 330 17.81 16.03 3.95
C LYS A 330 18.78 16.64 2.95
N THR A 331 18.38 17.70 2.28
CA THR A 331 19.29 18.58 1.57
C THR A 331 20.17 19.23 2.65
N GLY A 332 21.39 18.68 2.80
CA GLY A 332 22.40 19.20 3.69
C GLY A 332 22.92 20.57 3.23
#